data_0736ac16ce31a81f10437d4d95e9ed5b
#
_entry.id   0736ac16ce31a81f10437d4d95e9ed5b
#
_cell.length_a   1.000
_cell.length_b   1.000
_cell.length_c   1.000
_cell.angle_alpha   90.00
_cell.angle_beta   90.00
_cell.angle_gamma   90.00
#
_symmetry.space_group_name_H-M   'P 1'
#
loop_
_entity.id
_entity.type
_entity.pdbx_description
1 polymer ?
#
loop_
_entity_poly.entity_id
_entity_poly.type
_entity_poly.pdbx_seq_one_letter_code
_entity_poly.pdbx_strand_id
1 'polypeptide(L)'
;MIVDVHTHAPRYRTPPAERMSDLSGLWRPDQAASTAHTFDDYAKGMAPVDRAIVFNIASDPREETPEDGQLIYPTPQVNDDTAAIVREHPEKLIGFLTVHPHDPGVLEEIERGVGDLGMRGIKLGPNYQHFDPLSKEAFLLYGRAQELGLPILFHQGTSPVQFAELDYAHPRHIDKVAIAFPKLKMILAHMGHPWQIDCFVVIRKHPNVFADISANFYRPWSCYNAFRHATEWGVLPKLLFGSDFPISTPQETMDALGHINDVIEGTKLPPVPQAELDKIPHRDSLALLGLE
;
A
#
# COMPACT_ATOMS: atom_id res chain seq x y z
N MET A 1 -15.68 5.13 -11.43
CA MET A 1 -14.27 5.55 -11.40
C MET A 1 -13.46 4.43 -10.76
N ILE A 2 -12.33 4.05 -11.37
CA ILE A 2 -11.40 3.06 -10.80
C ILE A 2 -10.22 3.82 -10.20
N VAL A 3 -9.99 3.62 -8.90
CA VAL A 3 -8.90 4.24 -8.16
C VAL A 3 -7.95 3.16 -7.65
N ASP A 4 -6.70 3.19 -8.11
CA ASP A 4 -5.65 2.35 -7.54
C ASP A 4 -5.07 3.03 -6.28
N VAL A 5 -5.30 2.43 -5.12
CA VAL A 5 -4.88 3.05 -3.85
C VAL A 5 -3.44 2.71 -3.45
N HIS A 6 -2.72 1.89 -4.24
CA HIS A 6 -1.41 1.41 -3.87
C HIS A 6 -0.47 1.31 -5.09
N THR A 7 0.31 2.37 -5.33
CA THR A 7 1.31 2.39 -6.41
C THR A 7 2.58 3.11 -5.98
N HIS A 8 3.73 2.59 -6.41
CA HIS A 8 5.03 3.22 -6.13
C HIS A 8 5.40 4.20 -7.24
N ALA A 9 5.91 5.37 -6.84
CA ALA A 9 6.34 6.40 -7.78
C ALA A 9 7.57 5.95 -8.58
N PRO A 10 7.62 6.22 -9.88
CA PRO A 10 8.81 5.97 -10.68
C PRO A 10 9.97 6.86 -10.22
N ARG A 11 11.16 6.28 -10.15
CA ARG A 11 12.37 6.95 -9.68
C ARG A 11 13.31 7.35 -10.79
N TYR A 12 13.20 6.67 -11.91
CA TYR A 12 14.21 6.75 -12.95
C TYR A 12 13.60 7.32 -14.22
N ARG A 13 14.28 8.29 -14.82
CA ARG A 13 13.99 8.68 -16.20
C ARG A 13 14.50 7.64 -17.19
N THR A 14 15.55 6.90 -16.80
CA THR A 14 16.10 5.77 -17.54
C THR A 14 16.23 4.58 -16.58
N PRO A 15 15.96 3.33 -17.00
CA PRO A 15 16.12 2.17 -16.13
C PRO A 15 17.56 2.08 -15.61
N PRO A 16 17.78 1.81 -14.30
CA PRO A 16 19.10 1.52 -13.80
C PRO A 16 19.61 0.22 -14.41
N ALA A 17 20.86 0.22 -14.88
CA ALA A 17 21.49 -1.01 -15.31
C ALA A 17 21.81 -1.89 -14.07
N GLU A 18 21.29 -3.10 -14.03
CA GLU A 18 21.86 -4.31 -13.39
C GLU A 18 21.61 -4.64 -11.91
N ARG A 19 21.13 -3.80 -10.99
CA ARG A 19 21.17 -4.19 -9.55
C ARG A 19 19.90 -4.74 -8.90
N MET A 20 18.80 -4.91 -9.60
CA MET A 20 17.52 -5.33 -8.98
C MET A 20 17.09 -6.77 -9.29
N SER A 21 17.95 -7.59 -9.89
CA SER A 21 17.59 -8.95 -10.32
C SER A 21 17.50 -9.97 -9.18
N ASP A 22 18.24 -9.80 -8.11
CA ASP A 22 18.42 -10.86 -7.12
C ASP A 22 17.19 -11.11 -6.23
N LEU A 23 16.36 -10.10 -6.02
CA LEU A 23 15.11 -10.24 -5.24
C LEU A 23 13.87 -10.48 -6.12
N SER A 24 13.98 -10.38 -7.45
CA SER A 24 12.82 -10.42 -8.34
C SER A 24 11.99 -11.71 -8.21
N GLY A 25 12.65 -12.86 -8.05
CA GLY A 25 11.99 -14.14 -7.84
C GLY A 25 11.36 -14.33 -6.45
N LEU A 26 11.70 -13.48 -5.48
CA LEU A 26 11.13 -13.51 -4.14
C LEU A 26 9.83 -12.68 -4.03
N TRP A 27 9.65 -11.67 -4.90
CA TRP A 27 8.44 -10.87 -4.93
C TRP A 27 7.24 -11.68 -5.40
N ARG A 28 7.41 -12.40 -6.51
CA ARG A 28 6.37 -13.24 -7.07
C ARG A 28 6.97 -14.54 -7.64
N PRO A 29 6.34 -15.69 -7.34
CA PRO A 29 6.85 -16.99 -7.77
C PRO A 29 6.54 -17.34 -9.24
N ASP A 30 5.61 -16.62 -9.88
CA ASP A 30 5.08 -16.92 -11.21
C ASP A 30 5.86 -16.21 -12.33
N GLN A 31 6.47 -15.07 -12.04
CA GLN A 31 7.27 -14.31 -13.01
C GLN A 31 8.28 -13.40 -12.33
N ALA A 32 9.27 -12.94 -13.08
CA ALA A 32 10.20 -11.94 -12.62
C ALA A 32 9.48 -10.60 -12.37
N ALA A 33 9.74 -9.97 -11.23
CA ALA A 33 9.25 -8.65 -10.90
C ALA A 33 10.43 -7.72 -10.63
N SER A 34 10.30 -6.45 -10.99
CA SER A 34 11.30 -5.41 -10.72
C SER A 34 10.61 -4.22 -10.06
N THR A 35 11.26 -3.69 -9.03
CA THR A 35 10.83 -2.44 -8.42
C THR A 35 11.36 -1.22 -9.18
N ALA A 36 12.33 -1.42 -10.11
CA ALA A 36 12.82 -0.37 -10.98
C ALA A 36 11.90 -0.19 -12.19
N HIS A 37 11.39 1.01 -12.36
CA HIS A 37 10.54 1.37 -13.49
C HIS A 37 10.70 2.85 -13.84
N THR A 38 10.42 3.18 -15.09
CA THR A 38 10.41 4.54 -15.59
C THR A 38 9.02 5.16 -15.48
N PHE A 39 8.94 6.47 -15.72
CA PHE A 39 7.63 7.12 -15.81
C PHE A 39 6.78 6.58 -16.97
N ASP A 40 7.41 6.26 -18.11
CA ASP A 40 6.70 5.66 -19.24
C ASP A 40 6.10 4.27 -18.89
N ASP A 41 6.83 3.47 -18.11
CA ASP A 41 6.31 2.18 -17.61
C ASP A 41 5.13 2.40 -16.66
N TYR A 42 5.24 3.39 -15.77
CA TYR A 42 4.18 3.75 -14.85
C TYR A 42 2.93 4.24 -15.60
N ALA A 43 3.09 5.17 -16.54
CA ALA A 43 1.99 5.71 -17.33
C ALA A 43 1.24 4.61 -18.11
N LYS A 44 1.99 3.67 -18.71
CA LYS A 44 1.39 2.51 -19.39
C LYS A 44 0.65 1.59 -18.41
N GLY A 45 1.29 1.29 -17.27
CA GLY A 45 0.68 0.44 -16.24
C GLY A 45 -0.61 1.03 -15.68
N MET A 46 -0.64 2.34 -15.47
CA MET A 46 -1.79 3.06 -14.92
C MET A 46 -2.88 3.40 -15.95
N ALA A 47 -2.72 3.05 -17.24
CA ALA A 47 -3.71 3.35 -18.26
C ALA A 47 -5.13 2.83 -17.93
N PRO A 48 -5.31 1.63 -17.32
CA PRO A 48 -6.64 1.09 -17.02
C PRO A 48 -7.39 1.79 -15.88
N VAL A 49 -6.74 2.61 -15.04
CA VAL A 49 -7.37 3.25 -13.88
C VAL A 49 -7.60 4.73 -14.13
N ASP A 50 -8.61 5.31 -13.50
CA ASP A 50 -8.92 6.73 -13.61
C ASP A 50 -7.98 7.57 -12.76
N ARG A 51 -7.68 7.11 -11.52
CA ARG A 51 -6.76 7.77 -10.59
C ARG A 51 -5.87 6.76 -9.87
N ALA A 52 -4.70 7.22 -9.40
CA ALA A 52 -3.80 6.41 -8.61
C ALA A 52 -3.24 7.20 -7.42
N ILE A 53 -3.19 6.56 -6.26
CA ILE A 53 -2.41 7.04 -5.11
C ILE A 53 -0.96 6.60 -5.32
N VAL A 54 -0.05 7.57 -5.31
CA VAL A 54 1.35 7.36 -5.62
C VAL A 54 2.24 7.85 -4.49
N PHE A 55 3.27 7.08 -4.17
CA PHE A 55 4.20 7.35 -3.07
C PHE A 55 5.55 6.66 -3.27
N ASN A 56 6.50 7.04 -2.44
CA ASN A 56 7.74 6.31 -2.18
C ASN A 56 7.80 5.91 -0.69
N ILE A 57 8.95 5.41 -0.23
CA ILE A 57 9.18 5.06 1.19
C ILE A 57 10.46 5.76 1.66
N ALA A 58 10.38 6.55 2.73
CA ALA A 58 11.51 7.21 3.35
C ALA A 58 12.35 6.22 4.16
N SER A 59 13.68 6.40 4.14
CA SER A 59 14.60 5.64 4.98
C SER A 59 14.53 6.04 6.45
N ASP A 60 15.06 5.18 7.32
CA ASP A 60 15.36 5.54 8.70
C ASP A 60 16.48 6.60 8.69
N PRO A 61 16.27 7.77 9.30
CA PRO A 61 17.29 8.85 9.34
C PRO A 61 18.52 8.49 10.17
N ARG A 62 18.48 7.39 10.93
CA ARG A 62 19.59 6.90 11.77
C ARG A 62 20.48 5.91 11.04
N GLU A 63 20.07 5.42 9.90
CA GLU A 63 20.80 4.46 9.11
C GLU A 63 21.46 5.12 7.89
N GLU A 64 22.65 4.66 7.52
CA GLU A 64 23.23 5.01 6.23
C GLU A 64 22.34 4.45 5.12
N THR A 65 22.12 5.23 4.07
CA THR A 65 21.27 4.82 2.95
C THR A 65 21.78 3.49 2.39
N PRO A 66 20.95 2.43 2.32
CA PRO A 66 21.40 1.16 1.80
C PRO A 66 21.97 1.30 0.38
N GLU A 67 23.15 0.75 0.12
CA GLU A 67 23.80 0.81 -1.20
C GLU A 67 23.07 -0.01 -2.27
N ASP A 68 22.15 -0.86 -1.88
CA ASP A 68 21.55 -1.92 -2.70
C ASP A 68 20.28 -1.52 -3.48
N GLY A 69 20.03 -0.22 -3.65
CA GLY A 69 18.99 0.27 -4.55
C GLY A 69 17.55 -0.01 -4.08
N GLN A 70 17.33 -0.20 -2.78
CA GLN A 70 16.00 -0.37 -2.23
C GLN A 70 15.15 0.90 -2.33
N LEU A 71 13.82 0.72 -2.22
CA LEU A 71 12.81 1.76 -2.35
C LEU A 71 12.80 2.79 -1.20
N ILE A 72 13.93 3.00 -0.54
CA ILE A 72 14.04 3.78 0.69
C ILE A 72 14.95 4.98 0.48
N TYR A 73 14.54 6.17 0.86
CA TYR A 73 15.26 7.43 0.60
C TYR A 73 15.23 8.38 1.78
N PRO A 74 16.22 9.29 1.84
CA PRO A 74 16.16 10.39 2.79
C PRO A 74 14.92 11.27 2.58
N THR A 75 14.23 11.59 3.64
CA THR A 75 13.27 12.68 3.74
C THR A 75 14.05 14.00 3.86
N PRO A 76 13.67 15.11 3.23
CA PRO A 76 12.42 15.36 2.48
C PRO A 76 12.49 15.11 0.98
N GLN A 77 13.66 14.75 0.43
CA GLN A 77 13.86 14.62 -1.03
C GLN A 77 12.84 13.68 -1.69
N VAL A 78 12.54 12.57 -1.05
CA VAL A 78 11.59 11.59 -1.56
C VAL A 78 10.18 12.18 -1.76
N ASN A 79 9.77 13.11 -0.91
CA ASN A 79 8.49 13.78 -1.02
C ASN A 79 8.50 14.84 -2.13
N ASP A 80 9.64 15.55 -2.32
CA ASP A 80 9.80 16.50 -3.41
C ASP A 80 9.73 15.80 -4.77
N ASP A 81 10.39 14.65 -4.92
CA ASP A 81 10.36 13.84 -6.13
C ASP A 81 8.94 13.33 -6.44
N THR A 82 8.24 12.82 -5.42
CA THR A 82 6.84 12.39 -5.57
C THR A 82 5.93 13.56 -5.94
N ALA A 83 6.09 14.70 -5.29
CA ALA A 83 5.29 15.90 -5.57
C ALA A 83 5.54 16.44 -6.98
N ALA A 84 6.76 16.35 -7.50
CA ALA A 84 7.08 16.77 -8.86
C ALA A 84 6.27 15.97 -9.89
N ILE A 85 6.21 14.65 -9.73
CA ILE A 85 5.43 13.76 -10.60
C ILE A 85 3.92 14.06 -10.50
N VAL A 86 3.41 14.26 -9.29
CA VAL A 86 1.98 14.56 -9.06
C VAL A 86 1.60 15.89 -9.71
N ARG A 87 2.46 16.92 -9.66
CA ARG A 87 2.19 18.23 -10.29
C ARG A 87 2.13 18.15 -11.81
N GLU A 88 2.83 17.20 -12.43
CA GLU A 88 2.77 16.99 -13.89
C GLU A 88 1.46 16.29 -14.32
N HIS A 89 0.82 15.53 -13.40
CA HIS A 89 -0.38 14.74 -13.68
C HIS A 89 -1.45 14.83 -12.58
N PRO A 90 -1.90 16.04 -12.21
CA PRO A 90 -2.76 16.26 -11.03
C PRO A 90 -4.17 15.66 -11.16
N GLU A 91 -4.66 15.49 -12.40
CA GLU A 91 -5.95 14.83 -12.67
C GLU A 91 -5.88 13.30 -12.49
N LYS A 92 -4.69 12.71 -12.61
CA LYS A 92 -4.45 11.27 -12.55
C LYS A 92 -3.91 10.82 -11.19
N LEU A 93 -3.00 11.60 -10.60
CA LEU A 93 -2.22 11.20 -9.44
C LEU A 93 -2.65 11.93 -8.17
N ILE A 94 -2.62 11.19 -7.06
CA ILE A 94 -2.83 11.69 -5.70
C ILE A 94 -1.57 11.33 -4.92
N GLY A 95 -0.79 12.32 -4.50
CA GLY A 95 0.45 12.11 -3.79
C GLY A 95 0.22 11.78 -2.31
N PHE A 96 0.82 10.69 -1.85
CA PHE A 96 1.01 10.45 -0.43
C PHE A 96 2.46 10.72 -0.08
N LEU A 97 2.66 11.49 0.98
CA LEU A 97 3.99 11.71 1.53
C LEU A 97 4.46 10.49 2.31
N THR A 98 5.76 10.38 2.51
CA THR A 98 6.35 9.40 3.40
C THR A 98 7.25 10.12 4.39
N VAL A 99 7.23 9.65 5.63
CA VAL A 99 8.01 10.23 6.74
C VAL A 99 8.50 9.13 7.64
N HIS A 100 9.47 9.43 8.49
CA HIS A 100 9.94 8.49 9.49
C HIS A 100 9.68 9.02 10.92
N PRO A 101 9.09 8.23 11.84
CA PRO A 101 8.78 8.70 13.19
C PRO A 101 9.99 9.21 14.00
N HIS A 102 11.17 8.68 13.72
CA HIS A 102 12.40 9.09 14.40
C HIS A 102 13.10 10.31 13.74
N ASP A 103 12.54 10.86 12.67
CA ASP A 103 13.03 12.11 12.12
C ASP A 103 12.63 13.27 13.07
N PRO A 104 13.59 14.06 13.59
CA PRO A 104 13.27 15.18 14.47
C PRO A 104 12.35 16.22 13.84
N GLY A 105 12.36 16.34 12.51
CA GLY A 105 11.52 17.25 11.72
C GLY A 105 10.25 16.62 11.16
N VAL A 106 9.80 15.46 11.67
CA VAL A 106 8.69 14.70 11.08
C VAL A 106 7.39 15.51 10.99
N LEU A 107 7.06 16.28 12.01
CA LEU A 107 5.81 17.06 12.04
C LEU A 107 5.88 18.24 11.07
N GLU A 108 7.01 18.92 11.01
CA GLU A 108 7.27 20.01 10.06
C GLU A 108 7.22 19.50 8.61
N GLU A 109 7.75 18.29 8.34
CA GLU A 109 7.67 17.69 7.02
C GLU A 109 6.23 17.31 6.65
N ILE A 110 5.41 16.85 7.59
CA ILE A 110 3.98 16.63 7.35
C ILE A 110 3.28 17.94 6.98
N GLU A 111 3.54 19.03 7.71
CA GLU A 111 2.97 20.34 7.39
C GLU A 111 3.39 20.81 5.99
N ARG A 112 4.68 20.72 5.69
CA ARG A 112 5.23 21.05 4.38
C ARG A 112 4.62 20.19 3.26
N GLY A 113 4.51 18.90 3.52
CA GLY A 113 3.91 17.94 2.58
C GLY A 113 2.48 18.33 2.20
N VAL A 114 1.68 18.72 3.18
CA VAL A 114 0.29 19.13 2.93
C VAL A 114 0.22 20.54 2.33
N GLY A 115 0.93 21.51 2.91
CA GLY A 115 0.83 22.93 2.56
C GLY A 115 1.53 23.27 1.25
N ASP A 116 2.78 22.84 1.10
CA ASP A 116 3.63 23.26 -0.03
C ASP A 116 3.64 22.23 -1.18
N LEU A 117 3.53 20.95 -0.85
CA LEU A 117 3.64 19.86 -1.84
C LEU A 117 2.28 19.34 -2.31
N GLY A 118 1.18 19.68 -1.61
CA GLY A 118 -0.18 19.24 -1.98
C GLY A 118 -0.44 17.75 -1.74
N MET A 119 0.29 17.14 -0.82
CA MET A 119 0.12 15.72 -0.47
C MET A 119 -1.18 15.50 0.30
N ARG A 120 -1.84 14.38 0.02
CA ARG A 120 -3.19 14.11 0.50
C ARG A 120 -3.28 12.92 1.46
N GLY A 121 -2.18 12.30 1.83
CA GLY A 121 -2.10 11.17 2.75
C GLY A 121 -0.65 10.81 3.06
N ILE A 122 -0.46 9.76 3.85
CA ILE A 122 0.86 9.30 4.29
C ILE A 122 1.04 7.81 3.95
N LYS A 123 2.21 7.43 3.43
CA LYS A 123 2.65 6.04 3.32
C LYS A 123 3.66 5.73 4.41
N LEU A 124 3.43 4.64 5.12
CA LEU A 124 4.36 4.10 6.12
C LEU A 124 4.63 2.62 5.83
N GLY A 125 5.87 2.21 6.07
CA GLY A 125 6.29 0.82 6.01
C GLY A 125 7.08 0.45 7.26
N PRO A 126 6.44 0.23 8.42
CA PRO A 126 7.14 0.06 9.70
C PRO A 126 8.27 -0.97 9.66
N ASN A 127 8.06 -2.07 8.93
CA ASN A 127 9.06 -3.13 8.77
C ASN A 127 10.25 -2.72 7.88
N TYR A 128 10.04 -1.91 6.85
CA TYR A 128 11.12 -1.41 5.99
C TYR A 128 11.84 -0.21 6.58
N GLN A 129 11.09 0.58 7.34
CA GLN A 129 11.56 1.81 7.96
C GLN A 129 12.09 1.56 9.37
N HIS A 130 12.13 0.31 9.85
CA HIS A 130 12.67 -0.10 11.15
C HIS A 130 12.13 0.69 12.35
N PHE A 131 10.83 0.89 12.43
CA PHE A 131 10.21 1.49 13.61
C PHE A 131 9.05 0.64 14.16
N ASP A 132 8.97 0.59 15.48
CA ASP A 132 7.81 0.01 16.15
C ASP A 132 6.57 0.87 15.89
N PRO A 133 5.51 0.32 15.24
CA PRO A 133 4.27 1.05 14.99
C PRO A 133 3.54 1.48 16.27
N LEU A 134 3.94 0.98 17.41
CA LEU A 134 3.39 1.36 18.72
C LEU A 134 4.33 2.27 19.53
N SER A 135 5.41 2.76 18.93
CA SER A 135 6.32 3.70 19.58
C SER A 135 5.63 5.04 19.87
N LYS A 136 6.16 5.78 20.83
CA LYS A 136 5.67 7.10 21.18
C LYS A 136 5.78 8.07 20.01
N GLU A 137 6.87 8.01 19.27
CA GLU A 137 7.17 8.84 18.12
C GLU A 137 6.16 8.56 16.98
N ALA A 138 5.84 7.29 16.72
CA ALA A 138 4.81 6.92 15.75
C ALA A 138 3.42 7.44 16.18
N PHE A 139 3.09 7.40 17.46
CA PHE A 139 1.81 7.93 17.96
C PHE A 139 1.70 9.45 17.82
N LEU A 140 2.79 10.21 17.93
CA LEU A 140 2.79 11.64 17.64
C LEU A 140 2.44 11.91 16.17
N LEU A 141 3.06 11.16 15.24
CA LEU A 141 2.76 11.23 13.81
C LEU A 141 1.30 10.89 13.52
N TYR A 142 0.76 9.81 14.09
CA TYR A 142 -0.64 9.40 13.88
C TYR A 142 -1.63 10.44 14.41
N GLY A 143 -1.32 11.04 15.55
CA GLY A 143 -2.10 12.15 16.11
C GLY A 143 -2.19 13.31 15.13
N ARG A 144 -1.05 13.71 14.57
CA ARG A 144 -1.00 14.80 13.60
C ARG A 144 -1.72 14.46 12.30
N ALA A 145 -1.55 13.24 11.78
CA ALA A 145 -2.27 12.77 10.60
C ALA A 145 -3.80 12.83 10.82
N GLN A 146 -4.26 12.39 12.00
CA GLN A 146 -5.70 12.44 12.34
C GLN A 146 -6.23 13.87 12.42
N GLU A 147 -5.49 14.81 13.01
CA GLU A 147 -5.85 16.23 13.10
C GLU A 147 -6.00 16.87 11.72
N LEU A 148 -5.10 16.55 10.80
CA LEU A 148 -5.11 17.04 9.43
C LEU A 148 -6.06 16.27 8.50
N GLY A 149 -6.68 15.18 8.98
CA GLY A 149 -7.57 14.34 8.18
C GLY A 149 -6.85 13.53 7.11
N LEU A 150 -5.54 13.31 7.25
CA LEU A 150 -4.73 12.55 6.30
C LEU A 150 -4.93 11.04 6.52
N PRO A 151 -5.35 10.29 5.52
CA PRO A 151 -5.32 8.82 5.60
C PRO A 151 -3.89 8.30 5.61
N ILE A 152 -3.67 7.19 6.30
CA ILE A 152 -2.38 6.50 6.30
C ILE A 152 -2.52 5.14 5.61
N LEU A 153 -1.67 4.88 4.61
CA LEU A 153 -1.47 3.56 4.04
C LEU A 153 -0.26 2.91 4.72
N PHE A 154 -0.52 1.86 5.48
CA PHE A 154 0.51 1.06 6.14
C PHE A 154 0.89 -0.13 5.27
N HIS A 155 2.18 -0.34 5.02
CA HIS A 155 2.61 -1.66 4.60
C HIS A 155 2.25 -2.66 5.70
N GLN A 156 1.60 -3.73 5.32
CA GLN A 156 1.24 -4.82 6.22
C GLN A 156 1.56 -6.16 5.55
N GLY A 157 1.94 -7.13 6.37
CA GLY A 157 2.26 -8.44 5.85
C GLY A 157 3.74 -8.65 5.57
N THR A 158 4.02 -9.74 4.89
CA THR A 158 5.39 -10.17 4.61
C THR A 158 6.07 -9.31 3.55
N SER A 159 7.38 -9.36 3.56
CA SER A 159 8.25 -8.78 2.54
C SER A 159 9.38 -9.76 2.22
N PRO A 160 9.92 -9.77 0.99
CA PRO A 160 11.13 -10.50 0.66
C PRO A 160 12.40 -9.81 1.18
N VAL A 161 12.29 -8.59 1.68
CA VAL A 161 13.42 -7.82 2.19
C VAL A 161 13.92 -8.44 3.48
N GLN A 162 15.16 -8.90 3.50
CA GLN A 162 15.72 -9.73 4.58
C GLN A 162 15.74 -9.03 5.93
N PHE A 163 15.98 -7.73 5.98
CA PHE A 163 16.06 -6.94 7.21
C PHE A 163 14.70 -6.42 7.70
N ALA A 164 13.63 -6.58 6.92
CA ALA A 164 12.30 -6.09 7.29
C ALA A 164 11.67 -6.98 8.38
N GLU A 165 11.57 -6.46 9.59
CA GLU A 165 11.02 -7.19 10.73
C GLU A 165 9.54 -7.52 10.54
N LEU A 166 9.20 -8.81 10.58
CA LEU A 166 7.82 -9.28 10.34
C LEU A 166 6.84 -8.74 11.39
N ASP A 167 7.26 -8.63 12.65
CA ASP A 167 6.35 -8.19 13.71
C ASP A 167 5.83 -6.78 13.47
N TYR A 168 6.66 -5.85 12.98
CA TYR A 168 6.26 -4.48 12.71
C TYR A 168 5.20 -4.34 11.60
N ALA A 169 5.06 -5.35 10.75
CA ALA A 169 4.04 -5.40 9.69
C ALA A 169 2.82 -6.27 10.05
N HIS A 170 2.68 -6.68 11.31
CA HIS A 170 1.56 -7.51 11.73
C HIS A 170 0.28 -6.67 11.94
N PRO A 171 -0.86 -7.02 11.31
CA PRO A 171 -2.11 -6.23 11.39
C PRO A 171 -2.61 -5.94 12.81
N ARG A 172 -2.29 -6.78 13.80
CA ARG A 172 -2.67 -6.58 15.20
C ARG A 172 -2.16 -5.28 15.82
N HIS A 173 -1.05 -4.73 15.33
CA HIS A 173 -0.57 -3.42 15.79
C HIS A 173 -1.54 -2.31 15.41
N ILE A 174 -2.16 -2.40 14.24
CA ILE A 174 -3.11 -1.39 13.77
C ILE A 174 -4.41 -1.41 14.56
N ASP A 175 -4.79 -2.52 15.19
CA ASP A 175 -5.90 -2.54 16.15
C ASP A 175 -5.68 -1.54 17.29
N LYS A 176 -4.46 -1.52 17.87
CA LYS A 176 -4.12 -0.59 18.95
C LYS A 176 -4.05 0.86 18.47
N VAL A 177 -3.53 1.09 17.27
CA VAL A 177 -3.51 2.43 16.65
C VAL A 177 -4.93 2.92 16.42
N ALA A 178 -5.83 2.08 15.88
CA ALA A 178 -7.22 2.44 15.61
C ALA A 178 -8.03 2.72 16.88
N ILE A 179 -7.71 2.05 17.99
CA ILE A 179 -8.32 2.35 19.31
C ILE A 179 -7.87 3.74 19.79
N ALA A 180 -6.59 4.08 19.64
CA ALA A 180 -6.05 5.35 20.08
C ALA A 180 -6.48 6.51 19.16
N PHE A 181 -6.63 6.27 17.86
CA PHE A 181 -6.96 7.26 16.83
C PHE A 181 -8.20 6.87 16.04
N PRO A 182 -9.40 6.89 16.64
CA PRO A 182 -10.62 6.33 16.03
C PRO A 182 -11.13 7.09 14.81
N LYS A 183 -10.67 8.33 14.57
CA LYS A 183 -11.02 9.12 13.39
C LYS A 183 -10.00 8.97 12.26
N LEU A 184 -8.82 8.42 12.53
CA LEU A 184 -7.78 8.22 11.53
C LEU A 184 -8.24 7.18 10.51
N LYS A 185 -8.20 7.55 9.23
CA LYS A 185 -8.46 6.60 8.14
C LYS A 185 -7.19 5.86 7.83
N MET A 186 -7.27 4.53 7.75
CA MET A 186 -6.12 3.68 7.54
C MET A 186 -6.40 2.64 6.47
N ILE A 187 -5.39 2.35 5.66
CA ILE A 187 -5.39 1.27 4.68
C ILE A 187 -4.29 0.28 5.09
N LEU A 188 -4.65 -0.97 5.25
CA LEU A 188 -3.73 -2.07 5.49
C LEU A 188 -3.39 -2.71 4.15
N ALA A 189 -2.13 -2.58 3.73
CA ALA A 189 -1.69 -3.11 2.45
C ALA A 189 -1.82 -4.64 2.38
N HIS A 190 -2.05 -5.16 1.17
CA HIS A 190 -1.97 -6.59 0.83
C HIS A 190 -2.90 -7.49 1.65
N MET A 191 -4.01 -6.94 2.19
CA MET A 191 -4.86 -7.67 3.15
C MET A 191 -4.05 -8.25 4.33
N GLY A 192 -2.87 -7.69 4.62
CA GLY A 192 -1.97 -8.16 5.69
C GLY A 192 -1.36 -9.55 5.45
N HIS A 193 -1.21 -9.98 4.18
CA HIS A 193 -0.68 -11.30 3.82
C HIS A 193 0.64 -11.65 4.55
N PRO A 194 0.81 -12.81 5.21
CA PRO A 194 -0.10 -13.97 5.27
C PRO A 194 -1.10 -13.96 6.44
N TRP A 195 -1.24 -12.87 7.19
CA TRP A 195 -2.14 -12.73 8.37
C TRP A 195 -3.49 -12.12 8.00
N GLN A 196 -4.08 -12.57 6.88
CA GLN A 196 -5.33 -11.99 6.36
C GLN A 196 -6.47 -12.03 7.39
N ILE A 197 -6.60 -13.11 8.17
CA ILE A 197 -7.66 -13.23 9.17
C ILE A 197 -7.50 -12.16 10.25
N ASP A 198 -6.28 -11.92 10.74
CA ASP A 198 -6.02 -10.83 11.69
C ASP A 198 -6.36 -9.47 11.09
N CYS A 199 -5.99 -9.23 9.83
CA CYS A 199 -6.37 -8.02 9.10
C CYS A 199 -7.89 -7.86 9.02
N PHE A 200 -8.62 -8.92 8.68
CA PHE A 200 -10.08 -8.88 8.56
C PHE A 200 -10.79 -8.61 9.89
N VAL A 201 -10.27 -9.14 10.99
CA VAL A 201 -10.77 -8.82 12.34
C VAL A 201 -10.58 -7.33 12.63
N VAL A 202 -9.43 -6.75 12.29
CA VAL A 202 -9.13 -5.33 12.50
C VAL A 202 -10.05 -4.44 11.66
N ILE A 203 -10.12 -4.65 10.34
CA ILE A 203 -10.94 -3.81 9.46
C ILE A 203 -12.44 -3.95 9.74
N ARG A 204 -12.90 -5.13 10.20
CA ARG A 204 -14.28 -5.34 10.62
C ARG A 204 -14.64 -4.55 11.87
N LYS A 205 -13.72 -4.51 12.83
CA LYS A 205 -13.91 -3.87 14.14
C LYS A 205 -13.92 -2.33 14.04
N HIS A 206 -13.11 -1.76 13.15
CA HIS A 206 -12.88 -0.33 13.06
C HIS A 206 -13.50 0.27 11.78
N PRO A 207 -14.45 1.23 11.89
CA PRO A 207 -15.14 1.78 10.71
C PRO A 207 -14.21 2.49 9.73
N ASN A 208 -13.15 3.12 10.22
CA ASN A 208 -12.20 3.91 9.42
C ASN A 208 -10.96 3.13 8.97
N VAL A 209 -10.92 1.81 9.16
CA VAL A 209 -9.82 0.96 8.72
C VAL A 209 -10.26 0.10 7.55
N PHE A 210 -9.48 0.09 6.49
CA PHE A 210 -9.70 -0.60 5.23
C PHE A 210 -8.50 -1.50 4.93
N ALA A 211 -8.57 -2.33 3.89
CA ALA A 211 -7.40 -3.02 3.37
C ALA A 211 -7.39 -2.95 1.85
N ASP A 212 -6.22 -2.95 1.22
CA ASP A 212 -6.12 -3.12 -0.21
C ASP A 212 -5.83 -4.58 -0.61
N ILE A 213 -6.18 -4.93 -1.84
CA ILE A 213 -6.08 -6.30 -2.35
C ILE A 213 -4.77 -6.59 -3.08
N SER A 214 -3.86 -5.64 -3.13
CA SER A 214 -2.64 -5.71 -3.93
C SER A 214 -1.73 -6.90 -3.56
N ALA A 215 -0.86 -7.30 -4.49
CA ALA A 215 0.21 -8.28 -4.30
C ALA A 215 -0.20 -9.67 -3.77
N ASN A 216 -1.43 -10.12 -4.01
CA ASN A 216 -1.93 -11.42 -3.55
C ASN A 216 -2.13 -12.45 -4.66
N PHE A 217 -2.37 -12.03 -5.89
CA PHE A 217 -2.95 -12.85 -6.96
C PHE A 217 -2.01 -13.92 -7.53
N TYR A 218 -0.73 -13.76 -7.40
CA TYR A 218 0.26 -14.75 -7.86
C TYR A 218 0.46 -15.94 -6.88
N ARG A 219 -0.44 -16.09 -5.89
CA ARG A 219 -0.56 -17.25 -5.00
C ARG A 219 -2.01 -17.73 -4.98
N PRO A 220 -2.49 -18.44 -6.03
CA PRO A 220 -3.93 -18.66 -6.27
C PRO A 220 -4.67 -19.28 -5.08
N TRP A 221 -4.09 -20.31 -4.43
CA TRP A 221 -4.71 -20.93 -3.26
C TRP A 221 -4.81 -19.98 -2.07
N SER A 222 -3.73 -19.26 -1.76
CA SER A 222 -3.72 -18.27 -0.66
C SER A 222 -4.70 -17.13 -0.94
N CYS A 223 -4.76 -16.67 -2.19
CA CYS A 223 -5.65 -15.62 -2.64
C CYS A 223 -7.12 -16.01 -2.52
N TYR A 224 -7.50 -17.20 -3.03
CA TYR A 224 -8.86 -17.73 -2.86
C TYR A 224 -9.24 -17.81 -1.38
N ASN A 225 -8.37 -18.37 -0.53
CA ASN A 225 -8.65 -18.46 0.90
C ASN A 225 -8.82 -17.08 1.55
N ALA A 226 -8.01 -16.10 1.18
CA ALA A 226 -8.15 -14.73 1.68
C ALA A 226 -9.54 -14.16 1.34
N PHE A 227 -9.96 -14.20 0.09
CA PHE A 227 -11.29 -13.71 -0.32
C PHE A 227 -12.43 -14.55 0.26
N ARG A 228 -12.23 -15.86 0.45
CA ARG A 228 -13.21 -16.72 1.11
C ARG A 228 -13.40 -16.31 2.57
N HIS A 229 -12.31 -16.10 3.31
CA HIS A 229 -12.36 -15.56 4.66
C HIS A 229 -12.99 -14.16 4.70
N ALA A 230 -12.59 -13.26 3.80
CA ALA A 230 -13.19 -11.92 3.71
C ALA A 230 -14.72 -11.98 3.54
N THR A 231 -15.21 -12.97 2.77
CA THR A 231 -16.65 -13.24 2.60
C THR A 231 -17.28 -13.66 3.92
N GLU A 232 -16.69 -14.62 4.63
CA GLU A 232 -17.22 -15.13 5.91
C GLU A 232 -17.21 -14.08 7.02
N TRP A 233 -16.19 -13.25 7.06
CA TRP A 233 -16.08 -12.14 7.99
C TRP A 233 -16.94 -10.92 7.60
N GLY A 234 -17.54 -10.92 6.40
CA GLY A 234 -18.39 -9.84 5.91
C GLY A 234 -17.62 -8.54 5.62
N VAL A 235 -16.33 -8.65 5.26
CA VAL A 235 -15.44 -7.50 5.08
C VAL A 235 -15.13 -7.16 3.63
N LEU A 236 -15.68 -7.88 2.64
CA LEU A 236 -15.53 -7.54 1.23
C LEU A 236 -15.80 -6.06 0.93
N PRO A 237 -16.82 -5.40 1.56
CA PRO A 237 -17.04 -3.96 1.37
C PRO A 237 -15.92 -3.04 1.89
N LYS A 238 -14.99 -3.56 2.67
CA LYS A 238 -13.84 -2.84 3.25
C LYS A 238 -12.56 -3.02 2.45
N LEU A 239 -12.59 -3.83 1.38
CA LEU A 239 -11.46 -4.06 0.50
C LEU A 239 -11.44 -3.00 -0.60
N LEU A 240 -10.30 -2.35 -0.79
CA LEU A 240 -10.04 -1.34 -1.80
C LEU A 240 -9.18 -1.92 -2.92
N PHE A 241 -9.36 -1.40 -4.13
CA PHE A 241 -8.55 -1.79 -5.27
C PHE A 241 -7.14 -1.18 -5.17
N GLY A 242 -6.11 -2.01 -5.28
CA GLY A 242 -4.71 -1.63 -5.33
C GLY A 242 -3.90 -2.67 -6.09
N SER A 243 -2.90 -2.26 -6.86
CA SER A 243 -2.06 -3.15 -7.66
C SER A 243 -0.71 -3.46 -7.02
N ASP A 244 -0.14 -2.54 -6.24
CA ASP A 244 1.26 -2.57 -5.82
C ASP A 244 2.23 -2.43 -7.01
N PHE A 245 1.83 -1.59 -8.00
CA PHE A 245 2.71 -1.33 -9.13
C PHE A 245 4.09 -0.83 -8.64
N PRO A 246 5.22 -1.38 -9.14
CA PRO A 246 5.39 -2.18 -10.36
C PRO A 246 5.40 -3.69 -10.13
N ILE A 247 5.15 -4.19 -8.94
CA ILE A 247 5.15 -5.64 -8.65
C ILE A 247 4.03 -6.35 -9.42
N SER A 248 2.88 -5.73 -9.55
CA SER A 248 1.78 -6.13 -10.41
C SER A 248 1.19 -4.90 -11.09
N THR A 249 0.38 -5.09 -12.13
CA THR A 249 -0.32 -3.99 -12.80
C THR A 249 -1.80 -3.95 -12.40
N PRO A 250 -2.48 -2.79 -12.53
CA PRO A 250 -3.92 -2.72 -12.35
C PRO A 250 -4.68 -3.71 -13.25
N GLN A 251 -4.23 -3.91 -14.50
CA GLN A 251 -4.86 -4.84 -15.42
C GLN A 251 -4.73 -6.29 -14.91
N GLU A 252 -3.51 -6.72 -14.53
CA GLU A 252 -3.31 -8.06 -13.95
C GLU A 252 -4.18 -8.27 -12.70
N THR A 253 -4.31 -7.26 -11.85
CA THR A 253 -5.11 -7.32 -10.64
C THR A 253 -6.61 -7.44 -10.95
N MET A 254 -7.11 -6.69 -11.93
CA MET A 254 -8.52 -6.79 -12.38
C MET A 254 -8.81 -8.14 -13.03
N ASP A 255 -7.93 -8.61 -13.91
CA ASP A 255 -8.09 -9.90 -14.57
C ASP A 255 -8.11 -11.04 -13.53
N ALA A 256 -7.20 -10.99 -12.57
CA ALA A 256 -7.12 -11.98 -11.51
C ALA A 256 -8.35 -12.04 -10.60
N LEU A 257 -9.06 -10.91 -10.38
CA LEU A 257 -10.34 -10.92 -9.65
C LEU A 257 -11.40 -11.79 -10.35
N GLY A 258 -11.37 -11.85 -11.69
CA GLY A 258 -12.24 -12.73 -12.49
C GLY A 258 -11.93 -14.22 -12.32
N HIS A 259 -10.73 -14.57 -11.87
CA HIS A 259 -10.20 -15.93 -11.82
C HIS A 259 -10.00 -16.50 -10.40
N ILE A 260 -10.50 -15.81 -9.36
CA ILE A 260 -10.36 -16.23 -7.96
C ILE A 260 -10.90 -17.65 -7.73
N ASN A 261 -11.99 -18.01 -8.38
CA ASN A 261 -12.66 -19.29 -8.18
C ASN A 261 -12.09 -20.43 -9.04
N ASP A 262 -11.19 -20.18 -9.96
CA ASP A 262 -10.65 -21.23 -10.87
C ASP A 262 -9.90 -22.33 -10.10
N VAL A 263 -9.24 -21.96 -9.01
CA VAL A 263 -8.49 -22.89 -8.15
C VAL A 263 -9.36 -23.96 -7.49
N ILE A 264 -10.67 -23.74 -7.42
CA ILE A 264 -11.64 -24.69 -6.82
C ILE A 264 -12.52 -25.39 -7.87
N GLU A 265 -12.27 -25.20 -9.15
CA GLU A 265 -13.04 -25.84 -10.21
C GLU A 265 -13.07 -27.35 -10.05
N GLY A 266 -14.24 -27.95 -10.23
CA GLY A 266 -14.44 -29.40 -10.02
C GLY A 266 -14.46 -29.87 -8.56
N THR A 267 -14.32 -28.96 -7.58
CA THR A 267 -14.38 -29.28 -6.15
C THR A 267 -15.79 -28.99 -5.56
N LYS A 268 -15.95 -29.29 -4.25
CA LYS A 268 -17.14 -28.90 -3.47
C LYS A 268 -16.89 -27.67 -2.57
N LEU A 269 -15.77 -26.99 -2.76
CA LEU A 269 -15.45 -25.79 -1.97
C LEU A 269 -16.41 -24.65 -2.35
N PRO A 270 -16.83 -23.83 -1.37
CA PRO A 270 -17.78 -22.74 -1.62
C PRO A 270 -17.12 -21.61 -2.40
N PRO A 271 -17.69 -21.15 -3.52
CA PRO A 271 -17.11 -20.04 -4.28
C PRO A 271 -17.16 -18.73 -3.51
N VAL A 272 -16.22 -17.83 -3.84
CA VAL A 272 -16.30 -16.41 -3.48
C VAL A 272 -17.36 -15.77 -4.39
N PRO A 273 -18.29 -14.94 -3.87
CA PRO A 273 -19.32 -14.30 -4.70
C PRO A 273 -18.70 -13.35 -5.75
N GLN A 274 -18.71 -13.72 -7.03
CA GLN A 274 -18.10 -12.93 -8.10
C GLN A 274 -18.67 -11.51 -8.16
N ALA A 275 -19.98 -11.36 -8.00
CA ALA A 275 -20.63 -10.04 -7.99
C ALA A 275 -20.12 -9.08 -6.90
N GLU A 276 -19.54 -9.60 -5.82
CA GLU A 276 -18.91 -8.78 -4.78
C GLU A 276 -17.44 -8.45 -5.13
N LEU A 277 -16.74 -9.38 -5.79
CA LEU A 277 -15.38 -9.12 -6.32
C LEU A 277 -15.42 -8.04 -7.39
N ASP A 278 -16.37 -8.09 -8.31
CA ASP A 278 -16.54 -7.12 -9.40
C ASP A 278 -16.77 -5.69 -8.91
N LYS A 279 -17.25 -5.51 -7.68
CA LYS A 279 -17.45 -4.19 -7.07
C LYS A 279 -16.16 -3.54 -6.57
N ILE A 280 -15.10 -4.32 -6.31
CA ILE A 280 -13.89 -3.82 -5.66
C ILE A 280 -13.20 -2.73 -6.50
N PRO A 281 -12.95 -2.90 -7.82
CA PRO A 281 -12.33 -1.85 -8.63
C PRO A 281 -13.16 -0.56 -8.72
N HIS A 282 -14.48 -0.68 -8.60
CA HIS A 282 -15.43 0.44 -8.76
C HIS A 282 -15.85 1.09 -7.45
N ARG A 283 -15.27 0.68 -6.34
CA ARG A 283 -15.56 1.26 -5.02
C ARG A 283 -15.12 2.71 -4.95
N ASP A 284 -15.95 3.55 -4.36
CA ASP A 284 -15.62 4.96 -4.15
C ASP A 284 -14.57 5.10 -3.03
N SER A 285 -13.33 4.74 -3.39
CA SER A 285 -12.21 4.77 -2.46
C SER A 285 -11.87 6.20 -2.03
N LEU A 286 -12.11 7.21 -2.87
CA LEU A 286 -11.80 8.60 -2.53
C LEU A 286 -12.74 9.10 -1.44
N ALA A 287 -14.05 8.88 -1.57
CA ALA A 287 -15.02 9.24 -0.52
C ALA A 287 -14.73 8.51 0.81
N LEU A 288 -14.44 7.19 0.74
CA LEU A 288 -14.10 6.40 1.94
C LEU A 288 -12.86 6.95 2.65
N LEU A 289 -11.87 7.40 1.90
CA LEU A 289 -10.61 7.95 2.42
C LEU A 289 -10.65 9.45 2.71
N GLY A 290 -11.71 10.18 2.27
CA GLY A 290 -11.82 11.63 2.43
C GLY A 290 -10.90 12.41 1.49
N LEU A 291 -10.71 11.91 0.28
CA LEU A 291 -9.81 12.45 -0.74
C LEU A 291 -10.55 13.10 -1.92
N GLU A 292 -11.85 13.31 -1.78
CA GLU A 292 -12.67 13.99 -2.78
C GLU A 292 -12.21 15.43 -3.06
#